data_9d4b9f2406fa688e540ea2f97d27551c
#
_entry.id   9d4b9f2406fa688e540ea2f97d27551c
#
_cell.length_a   1.000
_cell.length_b   1.000
_cell.length_c   1.000
_cell.angle_alpha   90.00
_cell.angle_beta   90.00
_cell.angle_gamma   90.00
#
_symmetry.space_group_name_H-M   'P 1'
#
loop_
_entity.id
_entity.type
_entity.pdbx_description
1 polymer ?
#
loop_
_entity_poly.entity_id
_entity_poly.type
_entity_poly.pdbx_seq_one_letter_code
_entity_poly.pdbx_strand_id
1 'polypeptide(L)'
;MTNPTGNKMENNIRPTVKNGKICYIEIPATDIMSSASFYKKVFGWNIRERSDGKLAFDDTINEVSGTWVTGRSPSTEVGVLIYVMVDSVVSTVKTIITSGGKLIQPIGVDAPEITARFSDPAGNIFGIYQEPVKD
;
A
#
# COMPACT_ATOMS: atom_id res chain seq x y z
N MET A 1 -2.03 -10.03 28.84
CA MET A 1 -1.93 -10.12 28.45
C MET A 1 -1.63 -10.64 28.30
N THR A 2 -1.45 -10.92 28.56
CA THR A 2 -1.37 -11.24 28.14
C THR A 2 -1.55 -11.96 28.42
N ASN A 3 -1.49 -12.69 28.58
CA ASN A 3 -1.70 -13.34 28.43
C ASN A 3 -1.37 -14.21 28.83
N PRO A 4 -1.71 -14.72 29.28
CA PRO A 4 -1.00 -15.33 29.77
C PRO A 4 -0.04 -15.65 29.13
N THR A 5 0.30 -15.76 29.13
CA THR A 5 0.93 -15.68 28.55
C THR A 5 1.22 -14.65 28.00
N GLY A 6 1.39 -14.24 28.08
CA GLY A 6 1.62 -13.36 27.61
C GLY A 6 1.42 -12.35 27.09
N ASN A 7 1.48 -11.77 26.73
CA ASN A 7 1.11 -10.89 26.24
C ASN A 7 0.61 -10.72 24.95
N LYS A 8 -0.09 -11.45 24.50
CA LYS A 8 -0.64 -11.59 23.18
C LYS A 8 -1.68 -10.56 22.85
N MET A 9 -2.35 -10.09 23.83
CA MET A 9 -3.34 -9.03 23.63
C MET A 9 -2.71 -7.78 23.09
N GLU A 10 -1.47 -7.51 23.48
CA GLU A 10 -0.75 -6.36 22.97
C GLU A 10 -0.51 -6.48 21.47
N ASN A 11 -0.33 -7.72 20.99
CA ASN A 11 -0.09 -7.95 19.58
C ASN A 11 -1.33 -7.72 18.72
N ASN A 12 -2.50 -7.65 19.35
CA ASN A 12 -3.76 -7.44 18.65
C ASN A 12 -4.19 -5.98 18.62
N ILE A 13 -3.47 -5.11 19.32
CA ILE A 13 -3.80 -3.69 19.37
C ILE A 13 -3.19 -3.01 18.14
N ARG A 14 -4.04 -2.36 17.36
CA ARG A 14 -3.61 -1.69 16.14
C ARG A 14 -4.20 -0.29 16.07
N PRO A 15 -3.48 0.66 15.53
CA PRO A 15 -2.11 0.51 15.06
C PRO A 15 -1.13 0.46 16.23
N THR A 16 0.01 -0.17 15.98
CA THR A 16 1.12 -0.15 16.94
C THR A 16 1.61 1.29 17.07
N VAL A 17 1.84 1.73 18.30
CA VAL A 17 2.36 3.08 18.56
C VAL A 17 3.74 2.92 19.17
N LYS A 18 4.77 3.23 18.38
CA LYS A 18 6.13 3.05 18.82
C LYS A 18 7.06 3.99 18.05
N ASN A 19 8.07 4.49 18.76
CA ASN A 19 9.06 5.37 18.15
C ASN A 19 9.78 4.67 17.01
N GLY A 20 9.89 5.35 15.86
CA GLY A 20 10.57 4.81 14.70
C GLY A 20 9.65 4.15 13.67
N LYS A 21 8.38 4.00 13.99
CA LYS A 21 7.41 3.39 13.08
C LYS A 21 7.05 4.36 11.95
N ILE A 22 6.93 3.83 10.73
CA ILE A 22 6.33 4.56 9.61
C ILE A 22 4.83 4.52 9.81
N CYS A 23 4.19 5.68 9.98
CA CYS A 23 2.79 5.72 10.39
C CYS A 23 1.85 6.38 9.39
N TYR A 24 2.36 7.20 8.48
CA TYR A 24 1.48 7.98 7.63
C TYR A 24 2.13 8.25 6.28
N ILE A 25 1.35 8.13 5.21
CA ILE A 25 1.82 8.38 3.85
C ILE A 25 0.84 9.33 3.16
N GLU A 26 1.37 10.36 2.52
CA GLU A 26 0.57 11.24 1.66
C GLU A 26 0.88 10.90 0.22
N ILE A 27 -0.14 10.55 -0.53
CA ILE A 27 0.01 10.10 -1.91
C ILE A 27 -0.58 11.16 -2.84
N PRO A 28 0.19 11.72 -3.77
CA PRO A 28 -0.35 12.64 -4.76
C PRO A 28 -1.45 11.98 -5.58
N ALA A 29 -2.50 12.71 -5.87
CA ALA A 29 -3.61 12.22 -6.68
C ALA A 29 -4.12 13.32 -7.59
N THR A 30 -4.44 12.95 -8.81
CA THR A 30 -5.12 13.84 -9.74
C THR A 30 -6.60 13.87 -9.41
N ASP A 31 -7.16 12.69 -9.13
CA ASP A 31 -8.56 12.50 -8.75
C ASP A 31 -8.56 11.58 -7.53
N ILE A 32 -8.90 12.13 -6.38
CA ILE A 32 -8.85 11.40 -5.11
C ILE A 32 -9.73 10.17 -5.14
N MET A 33 -10.95 10.28 -5.71
CA MET A 33 -11.87 9.15 -5.76
C MET A 33 -11.30 7.99 -6.59
N SER A 34 -10.67 8.31 -7.72
CA SER A 34 -10.04 7.29 -8.58
C SER A 34 -8.90 6.60 -7.85
N SER A 35 -8.06 7.36 -7.16
CA SER A 35 -6.95 6.79 -6.42
C SER A 35 -7.44 5.92 -5.27
N ALA A 36 -8.42 6.42 -4.49
CA ALA A 36 -8.96 5.65 -3.37
C ALA A 36 -9.57 4.34 -3.85
N SER A 37 -10.33 4.38 -4.94
CA SER A 37 -10.92 3.18 -5.52
C SER A 37 -9.85 2.19 -5.99
N PHE A 38 -8.78 2.69 -6.60
CA PHE A 38 -7.67 1.86 -7.05
C PHE A 38 -7.04 1.09 -5.89
N TYR A 39 -6.64 1.80 -4.83
CA TYR A 39 -5.96 1.18 -3.70
C TYR A 39 -6.87 0.21 -2.95
N LYS A 40 -8.16 0.52 -2.88
CA LYS A 40 -9.13 -0.40 -2.29
C LYS A 40 -9.25 -1.69 -3.10
N LYS A 41 -9.36 -1.57 -4.43
CA LYS A 41 -9.53 -2.74 -5.30
C LYS A 41 -8.26 -3.59 -5.36
N VAL A 42 -7.10 -2.94 -5.42
CA VAL A 42 -5.83 -3.67 -5.58
C VAL A 42 -5.36 -4.28 -4.28
N PHE A 43 -5.40 -3.52 -3.19
CA PHE A 43 -4.79 -3.94 -1.93
C PHE A 43 -5.78 -4.18 -0.80
N GLY A 44 -7.04 -3.83 -0.98
CA GLY A 44 -8.02 -4.01 0.08
C GLY A 44 -7.87 -3.01 1.22
N TRP A 45 -7.24 -1.87 0.96
CA TRP A 45 -7.11 -0.84 2.00
C TRP A 45 -8.48 -0.34 2.43
N ASN A 46 -8.59 -0.02 3.71
CA ASN A 46 -9.82 0.54 4.26
C ASN A 46 -9.87 2.04 3.98
N ILE A 47 -10.92 2.48 3.31
CA ILE A 47 -11.09 3.90 2.97
C ILE A 47 -12.11 4.49 3.93
N ARG A 48 -11.78 5.62 4.52
CA ARG A 48 -12.68 6.30 5.45
C ARG A 48 -12.68 7.80 5.18
N GLU A 49 -13.78 8.42 5.54
CA GLU A 49 -13.92 9.87 5.43
C GLU A 49 -13.47 10.51 6.73
N ARG A 50 -12.59 11.50 6.62
CA ARG A 50 -12.11 12.23 7.79
C ARG A 50 -13.14 13.26 8.22
N SER A 51 -12.96 13.81 9.41
CA SER A 51 -13.86 14.86 9.93
C SER A 51 -13.88 16.10 9.05
N ASP A 52 -12.81 16.34 8.27
CA ASP A 52 -12.75 17.46 7.35
C ASP A 52 -13.35 17.13 5.97
N GLY A 53 -13.95 15.96 5.82
CA GLY A 53 -14.54 15.52 4.56
C GLY A 53 -13.58 14.92 3.57
N LYS A 54 -12.30 14.88 3.87
CA LYS A 54 -11.28 14.30 2.98
C LYS A 54 -11.17 12.80 3.20
N LEU A 55 -10.75 12.09 2.16
CA LEU A 55 -10.58 10.64 2.24
C LEU A 55 -9.22 10.28 2.81
N ALA A 56 -9.22 9.27 3.67
CA ALA A 56 -8.02 8.70 4.23
C ALA A 56 -8.08 7.19 4.06
N PHE A 57 -6.95 6.55 4.25
CA PHE A 57 -6.88 5.09 4.22
C PHE A 57 -6.14 4.55 5.43
N ASP A 58 -6.45 3.31 5.75
CA ASP A 58 -5.64 2.49 6.64
C ASP A 58 -5.24 1.27 5.82
N ASP A 59 -4.01 0.79 5.98
CA ASP A 59 -3.61 -0.40 5.25
C ASP A 59 -4.38 -1.62 5.79
N THR A 60 -4.22 -2.76 5.13
CA THR A 60 -5.03 -3.94 5.40
C THR A 60 -4.96 -4.41 6.85
N ILE A 61 -3.81 -4.24 7.49
CA ILE A 61 -3.63 -4.66 8.88
C ILE A 61 -3.72 -3.51 9.86
N ASN A 62 -4.14 -2.32 9.41
CA ASN A 62 -4.32 -1.14 10.24
C ASN A 62 -3.04 -0.72 10.96
N GLU A 63 -1.93 -0.70 10.23
CA GLU A 63 -0.66 -0.27 10.80
C GLU A 63 -0.16 1.03 10.21
N VAL A 64 -0.46 1.31 8.94
CA VAL A 64 -0.06 2.53 8.27
C VAL A 64 -1.31 3.21 7.72
N SER A 65 -1.45 4.48 8.00
CA SER A 65 -2.55 5.29 7.48
C SER A 65 -2.02 6.30 6.46
N GLY A 66 -2.92 7.00 5.81
CA GLY A 66 -2.53 8.06 4.91
C GLY A 66 -3.71 8.73 4.26
N THR A 67 -3.39 9.56 3.28
CA THR A 67 -4.40 10.30 2.54
C THR A 67 -3.89 10.58 1.12
N TRP A 68 -4.80 10.98 0.24
CA TRP A 68 -4.45 11.41 -1.10
C TRP A 68 -4.55 12.93 -1.16
N VAL A 69 -3.57 13.56 -1.82
CA VAL A 69 -3.50 15.03 -1.88
C VAL A 69 -3.47 15.48 -3.33
N THR A 70 -4.23 16.52 -3.65
CA THR A 70 -4.21 17.12 -4.98
C THR A 70 -3.22 18.27 -5.02
N GLY A 71 -2.82 18.67 -6.21
CA GLY A 71 -1.93 19.82 -6.38
C GLY A 71 -0.47 19.56 -6.12
N ARG A 72 -0.11 18.32 -5.82
CA ARG A 72 1.28 17.91 -5.62
C ARG A 72 1.68 17.00 -6.78
N SER A 73 2.88 17.17 -7.31
CA SER A 73 3.35 16.35 -8.42
C SER A 73 3.41 14.88 -8.03
N PRO A 74 2.95 13.97 -8.90
CA PRO A 74 3.06 12.55 -8.62
C PRO A 74 4.50 12.09 -8.61
N SER A 75 4.77 11.03 -7.87
CA SER A 75 6.11 10.43 -7.75
C SER A 75 6.35 9.53 -8.95
N THR A 76 6.71 10.13 -10.09
CA THR A 76 6.93 9.40 -11.35
C THR A 76 8.35 8.92 -11.52
N GLU A 77 9.27 9.41 -10.69
CA GLU A 77 10.65 8.96 -10.68
C GLU A 77 10.95 8.34 -9.34
N VAL A 78 11.74 7.27 -9.36
CA VAL A 78 11.97 6.49 -8.17
C VAL A 78 13.11 7.08 -7.36
N GLY A 79 12.77 7.77 -6.28
CA GLY A 79 13.69 8.09 -5.20
C GLY A 79 13.44 7.07 -4.11
N VAL A 80 12.57 7.40 -3.16
CA VAL A 80 12.09 6.39 -2.22
C VAL A 80 11.07 5.52 -2.93
N LEU A 81 11.21 4.20 -2.81
CA LEU A 81 10.27 3.25 -3.40
C LEU A 81 9.60 2.47 -2.27
N ILE A 82 8.29 2.55 -2.23
CA ILE A 82 7.49 1.87 -1.22
C ILE A 82 6.99 0.56 -1.82
N TYR A 83 7.25 -0.54 -1.13
CA TYR A 83 6.74 -1.86 -1.54
C TYR A 83 5.54 -2.22 -0.69
N VAL A 84 4.49 -2.69 -1.36
CA VAL A 84 3.31 -3.25 -0.70
C VAL A 84 3.40 -4.77 -0.82
N MET A 85 3.27 -5.46 0.31
CA MET A 85 3.31 -6.92 0.30
C MET A 85 1.99 -7.48 -0.24
N VAL A 86 2.08 -8.48 -1.10
CA VAL A 86 0.91 -9.13 -1.69
C VAL A 86 1.12 -10.64 -1.66
N ASP A 87 0.01 -11.38 -1.72
CA ASP A 87 0.07 -12.84 -1.74
C ASP A 87 0.60 -13.35 -3.08
N SER A 88 0.26 -12.68 -4.17
CA SER A 88 0.66 -13.09 -5.52
C SER A 88 0.95 -11.86 -6.36
N VAL A 89 2.19 -11.70 -6.76
CA VAL A 89 2.57 -10.59 -7.64
C VAL A 89 1.90 -10.74 -9.00
N VAL A 90 1.83 -11.98 -9.53
CA VAL A 90 1.21 -12.23 -10.82
C VAL A 90 -0.26 -11.79 -10.82
N SER A 91 -1.02 -12.22 -9.81
CA SER A 91 -2.44 -11.82 -9.70
C SER A 91 -2.61 -10.33 -9.50
N THR A 92 -1.76 -9.76 -8.66
CA THR A 92 -1.86 -8.34 -8.33
C THR A 92 -1.61 -7.46 -9.55
N VAL A 93 -0.65 -7.84 -10.40
CA VAL A 93 -0.37 -7.11 -11.64
C VAL A 93 -1.63 -7.06 -12.52
N LYS A 94 -2.35 -8.18 -12.63
CA LYS A 94 -3.59 -8.20 -13.41
C LYS A 94 -4.63 -7.22 -12.85
N THR A 95 -4.79 -7.22 -11.54
CA THR A 95 -5.73 -6.33 -10.88
C THR A 95 -5.32 -4.87 -11.03
N ILE A 96 -4.01 -4.59 -10.95
CA ILE A 96 -3.49 -3.24 -11.15
C ILE A 96 -3.90 -2.73 -12.55
N ILE A 97 -3.67 -3.53 -13.57
CA ILE A 97 -3.94 -3.13 -14.94
C ILE A 97 -5.44 -2.91 -15.15
N THR A 98 -6.28 -3.80 -14.66
CA THR A 98 -7.72 -3.66 -14.83
C THR A 98 -8.32 -2.56 -13.97
N SER A 99 -7.58 -2.07 -12.98
CA SER A 99 -8.04 -1.02 -12.06
C SER A 99 -7.45 0.36 -12.38
N GLY A 100 -6.76 0.51 -13.51
CA GLY A 100 -6.29 1.81 -13.96
C GLY A 100 -4.82 2.09 -13.74
N GLY A 101 -4.06 1.13 -13.25
CA GLY A 101 -2.61 1.27 -13.11
C GLY A 101 -1.88 0.72 -14.31
N LYS A 102 -0.56 0.85 -14.29
CA LYS A 102 0.30 0.35 -15.35
C LYS A 102 1.47 -0.40 -14.77
N LEU A 103 1.92 -1.43 -15.48
CA LEU A 103 3.13 -2.15 -15.10
C LEU A 103 4.33 -1.37 -15.58
N ILE A 104 5.24 -1.05 -14.67
CA ILE A 104 6.45 -0.28 -14.95
C ILE A 104 7.66 -1.21 -15.04
N GLN A 105 7.80 -2.13 -14.08
CA GLN A 105 8.89 -3.11 -14.09
C GLN A 105 8.30 -4.50 -13.90
N PRO A 106 8.53 -5.42 -14.86
CA PRO A 106 7.90 -6.74 -14.79
C PRO A 106 8.54 -7.63 -13.73
N ILE A 107 7.84 -8.72 -13.44
CA ILE A 107 8.33 -9.76 -12.54
C ILE A 107 9.59 -10.36 -13.14
N GLY A 108 10.56 -10.65 -12.29
CA GLY A 108 11.77 -11.36 -12.68
C GLY A 108 13.01 -10.50 -12.73
N VAL A 109 12.85 -9.19 -12.80
CA VAL A 109 14.00 -8.27 -12.85
C VAL A 109 14.82 -8.36 -11.58
N ASP A 110 14.15 -8.51 -10.43
CA ASP A 110 14.84 -8.55 -9.12
C ASP A 110 15.05 -9.97 -8.62
N ALA A 111 14.93 -10.98 -9.51
CA ALA A 111 15.09 -12.38 -9.06
C ALA A 111 16.38 -12.55 -8.25
N PRO A 112 16.38 -13.33 -7.16
CA PRO A 112 15.31 -14.26 -6.77
C PRO A 112 14.13 -13.62 -6.05
N GLU A 113 14.17 -12.32 -5.76
CA GLU A 113 13.04 -11.64 -5.12
C GLU A 113 11.86 -11.56 -6.08
N ILE A 114 10.65 -11.76 -5.58
CA ILE A 114 9.44 -11.72 -6.41
C ILE A 114 8.81 -10.35 -6.25
N THR A 115 9.09 -9.48 -7.21
CA THR A 115 8.66 -8.09 -7.17
C THR A 115 8.18 -7.62 -8.54
N ALA A 116 7.47 -6.51 -8.55
CA ALA A 116 7.19 -5.75 -9.75
C ALA A 116 7.01 -4.29 -9.34
N ARG A 117 7.06 -3.39 -10.30
CA ARG A 117 6.76 -1.98 -10.05
C ARG A 117 5.59 -1.57 -10.92
N PHE A 118 4.76 -0.70 -10.38
CA PHE A 118 3.58 -0.23 -11.10
C PHE A 118 3.40 1.26 -10.87
N SER A 119 2.63 1.91 -11.74
CA SER A 119 2.16 3.26 -11.46
C SER A 119 0.66 3.21 -11.16
N ASP A 120 0.25 4.02 -10.20
CA ASP A 120 -1.16 4.16 -9.85
C ASP A 120 -1.84 5.11 -10.86
N PRO A 121 -3.15 5.38 -10.73
CA PRO A 121 -3.85 6.23 -11.70
C PRO A 121 -3.29 7.64 -11.85
N ALA A 122 -2.64 8.17 -10.82
CA ALA A 122 -2.03 9.50 -10.88
C ALA A 122 -0.61 9.46 -11.44
N GLY A 123 -0.01 8.28 -11.56
CA GLY A 123 1.35 8.11 -12.06
C GLY A 123 2.38 7.87 -10.98
N ASN A 124 1.98 7.73 -9.72
CA ASN A 124 2.95 7.42 -8.67
C ASN A 124 3.46 6.00 -8.83
N ILE A 125 4.77 5.81 -8.66
CA ILE A 125 5.39 4.49 -8.80
C ILE A 125 5.57 3.87 -7.41
N PHE A 126 5.06 2.65 -7.27
CA PHE A 126 5.21 1.80 -6.09
C PHE A 126 5.73 0.44 -6.54
N GLY A 127 6.25 -0.33 -5.59
CA GLY A 127 6.58 -1.72 -5.82
C GLY A 127 5.61 -2.65 -5.12
N ILE A 128 5.56 -3.88 -5.58
CA ILE A 128 4.86 -4.96 -4.88
C ILE A 128 5.83 -6.10 -4.66
N TYR A 129 5.64 -6.83 -3.58
CA TYR A 129 6.56 -7.86 -3.11
C TYR A 129 5.77 -9.05 -2.60
N GLN A 130 6.23 -10.24 -2.96
CA GLN A 130 5.64 -11.49 -2.52
C GLN A 130 6.69 -12.30 -1.78
N GLU A 131 6.34 -12.80 -0.58
CA GLU A 131 7.21 -13.71 0.13
C GLU A 131 7.31 -15.03 -0.61
N PRO A 132 8.51 -15.59 -0.74
CA PRO A 132 8.63 -16.91 -1.36
C PRO A 132 7.94 -17.97 -0.52
N VAL A 133 7.41 -18.98 -1.21
CA VAL A 133 6.79 -20.12 -0.52
C VAL A 133 7.90 -20.87 0.22
N LYS A 134 7.62 -21.19 1.48
CA LYS A 134 8.55 -21.98 2.30
C LYS A 134 8.19 -23.45 2.21
N ASP A 135 9.20 -24.28 2.05
CA ASP A 135 9.00 -25.74 2.01
C ASP A 135 9.00 -26.36 3.39
#